data_f996a7cfaf88878b69e23a5d556962da
#
_entry.id   f996a7cfaf88878b69e23a5d556962da
#
_cell.length_a   1.000
_cell.length_b   1.000
_cell.length_c   1.000
_cell.angle_alpha   90.00
_cell.angle_beta   90.00
_cell.angle_gamma   90.00
#
_symmetry.space_group_name_H-M   'P 1'
#
loop_
_entity.id
_entity.type
_entity.pdbx_description
1 polymer ?
#
loop_
_entity_poly.entity_id
_entity_poly.type
_entity_poly.pdbx_seq_one_letter_code
_entity_poly.pdbx_strand_id
1 'polypeptide(L)'
;FDPAGGTSRHEAYPEYKAQREATPEDIKRAVPYIKDIIKAYGIPVIEVPGFEADDVIGTLAIMAAEEGVEVKMITPDKDYAQLVRPGVTMCRPGNGAKGMEHLGPEEVCAKYGLERTEQVIDMLGLMGDAADNIPGCPGVGEKTAIKLLTEYKSIEALLEAAPGIKGAIGRKLMENAEKIRFSKFLATIKTDVPLQEAGCLMPDGEHLNFERLTPAPRQIERLEEIF
;
A
#
# COMPACT_ATOMS: atom_id res chain seq x y z
N PHE A 1 -0.81 -8.77 -8.63
CA PHE A 1 -0.66 -7.93 -9.85
C PHE A 1 -1.82 -6.96 -9.94
N ASP A 2 -1.55 -5.76 -10.45
CA ASP A 2 -2.62 -4.83 -10.80
C ASP A 2 -3.45 -5.40 -11.98
N PRO A 3 -4.79 -5.36 -11.90
CA PRO A 3 -5.64 -5.76 -13.01
C PRO A 3 -5.57 -4.74 -14.16
N ALA A 4 -6.01 -5.15 -15.33
CA ALA A 4 -6.20 -4.21 -16.44
C ALA A 4 -7.38 -3.28 -16.15
N GLY A 5 -7.22 -1.98 -16.43
CA GLY A 5 -8.27 -0.97 -16.25
C GLY A 5 -7.99 -0.01 -15.10
N GLY A 6 -8.93 0.92 -14.88
CA GLY A 6 -8.87 1.88 -13.78
C GLY A 6 -9.30 1.27 -12.45
N THR A 7 -8.92 1.93 -11.37
CA THR A 7 -9.31 1.56 -10.01
C THR A 7 -10.20 2.66 -9.43
N SER A 8 -10.79 2.42 -8.27
CA SER A 8 -11.62 3.42 -7.57
C SER A 8 -10.89 4.75 -7.31
N ARG A 9 -9.54 4.73 -7.22
CA ARG A 9 -8.75 5.98 -7.10
C ARG A 9 -8.76 6.77 -8.40
N HIS A 10 -8.66 6.11 -9.55
CA HIS A 10 -8.77 6.76 -10.86
C HIS A 10 -10.15 7.36 -11.12
N GLU A 11 -11.21 6.68 -10.64
CA GLU A 11 -12.58 7.21 -10.71
C GLU A 11 -12.75 8.46 -9.86
N ALA A 12 -12.20 8.46 -8.64
CA ALA A 12 -12.23 9.60 -7.74
C ALA A 12 -11.31 10.74 -8.16
N TYR A 13 -10.20 10.43 -8.80
CA TYR A 13 -9.16 11.37 -9.20
C TYR A 13 -8.52 10.94 -10.54
N PRO A 14 -9.03 11.42 -11.68
CA PRO A 14 -8.52 11.05 -13.00
C PRO A 14 -7.03 11.37 -13.22
N GLU A 15 -6.49 12.32 -12.44
CA GLU A 15 -5.08 12.69 -12.48
C GLU A 15 -4.18 11.75 -11.66
N TYR A 16 -4.77 10.80 -10.89
CA TYR A 16 -4.02 9.81 -10.12
C TYR A 16 -3.11 9.00 -11.03
N LYS A 17 -1.81 8.99 -10.73
CA LYS A 17 -0.76 8.32 -11.54
C LYS A 17 -0.67 8.78 -13.01
N ALA A 18 -1.34 9.88 -13.40
CA ALA A 18 -1.44 10.30 -14.82
C ALA A 18 -0.08 10.69 -15.43
N GLN A 19 0.91 11.10 -14.62
CA GLN A 19 2.26 11.42 -15.11
C GLN A 19 3.17 10.20 -15.25
N ARG A 20 2.72 9.00 -14.84
CA ARG A 20 3.50 7.78 -15.05
C ARG A 20 3.60 7.47 -16.53
N GLU A 21 4.81 7.16 -16.99
CA GLU A 21 5.00 6.70 -18.37
C GLU A 21 4.22 5.41 -18.62
N ALA A 22 3.72 5.26 -19.82
CA ALA A 22 3.05 4.01 -20.20
C ALA A 22 4.03 2.84 -20.09
N THR A 23 3.56 1.73 -19.54
CA THR A 23 4.37 0.50 -19.43
C THR A 23 4.92 0.13 -20.80
N PRO A 24 6.24 -0.07 -20.95
CA PRO A 24 6.85 -0.49 -22.24
C PRO A 24 6.17 -1.74 -22.80
N GLU A 25 6.04 -1.81 -24.12
CA GLU A 25 5.35 -2.92 -24.78
C GLU A 25 5.97 -4.30 -24.47
N ASP A 26 7.30 -4.35 -24.36
CA ASP A 26 7.98 -5.61 -24.01
C ASP A 26 7.63 -6.08 -22.59
N ILE A 27 7.45 -5.16 -21.65
CA ILE A 27 6.98 -5.50 -20.30
C ILE A 27 5.53 -5.99 -20.35
N LYS A 28 4.64 -5.29 -21.08
CA LYS A 28 3.24 -5.74 -21.24
C LYS A 28 3.16 -7.14 -21.84
N ARG A 29 4.03 -7.46 -22.81
CA ARG A 29 4.13 -8.79 -23.42
C ARG A 29 4.67 -9.85 -22.45
N ALA A 30 5.59 -9.47 -21.57
CA ALA A 30 6.20 -10.39 -20.59
C ALA A 30 5.25 -10.76 -19.44
N VAL A 31 4.35 -9.87 -19.02
CA VAL A 31 3.47 -10.07 -17.86
C VAL A 31 2.67 -11.38 -17.93
N PRO A 32 2.00 -11.76 -19.04
CA PRO A 32 1.30 -13.06 -19.14
C PRO A 32 2.23 -14.25 -18.89
N TYR A 33 3.42 -14.24 -19.48
CA TYR A 33 4.42 -15.31 -19.29
C TYR A 33 4.90 -15.38 -17.85
N ILE A 34 5.15 -14.22 -17.21
CA ILE A 34 5.53 -14.16 -15.80
C ILE A 34 4.44 -14.79 -14.93
N LYS A 35 3.17 -14.44 -15.17
CA LYS A 35 2.03 -15.03 -14.43
C LYS A 35 1.93 -16.55 -14.66
N ASP A 36 2.14 -17.00 -15.88
CA ASP A 36 2.11 -18.43 -16.22
C ASP A 36 3.24 -19.19 -15.52
N ILE A 37 4.45 -18.65 -15.52
CA ILE A 37 5.59 -19.23 -14.80
C ILE A 37 5.29 -19.31 -13.29
N ILE A 38 4.80 -18.25 -12.67
CA ILE A 38 4.45 -18.23 -11.24
C ILE A 38 3.40 -19.31 -10.93
N LYS A 39 2.33 -19.39 -11.74
CA LYS A 39 1.30 -20.42 -11.61
C LYS A 39 1.84 -21.83 -11.81
N ALA A 40 2.74 -22.03 -12.78
CA ALA A 40 3.38 -23.33 -13.02
C ALA A 40 4.30 -23.75 -11.87
N TYR A 41 4.87 -22.79 -11.12
CA TYR A 41 5.53 -23.04 -9.85
C TYR A 41 4.57 -23.36 -8.70
N GLY A 42 3.26 -23.36 -8.94
CA GLY A 42 2.23 -23.61 -7.94
C GLY A 42 1.95 -22.41 -7.02
N ILE A 43 2.51 -21.25 -7.33
CA ILE A 43 2.33 -20.04 -6.49
C ILE A 43 1.04 -19.32 -6.89
N PRO A 44 0.13 -19.04 -5.94
CA PRO A 44 -1.10 -18.30 -6.22
C PRO A 44 -0.83 -16.91 -6.80
N VAL A 45 -1.53 -16.58 -7.89
CA VAL A 45 -1.56 -15.23 -8.48
C VAL A 45 -2.95 -14.67 -8.26
N ILE A 46 -3.04 -13.55 -7.56
CA ILE A 46 -4.30 -12.92 -7.17
C ILE A 46 -4.41 -11.55 -7.82
N GLU A 47 -5.56 -11.30 -8.43
CA GLU A 47 -5.96 -10.02 -9.03
C GLU A 47 -7.44 -9.83 -8.75
N VAL A 48 -7.83 -8.62 -8.34
CA VAL A 48 -9.24 -8.27 -8.10
C VAL A 48 -9.57 -7.04 -8.95
N PRO A 49 -10.48 -7.15 -9.93
CA PRO A 49 -10.86 -6.03 -10.78
C PRO A 49 -11.30 -4.81 -9.97
N GLY A 50 -10.86 -3.61 -10.37
CA GLY A 50 -11.21 -2.36 -9.70
C GLY A 50 -10.37 -2.01 -8.46
N PHE A 51 -9.46 -2.89 -8.03
CA PHE A 51 -8.56 -2.67 -6.89
C PHE A 51 -7.10 -2.78 -7.31
N GLU A 52 -6.23 -2.02 -6.68
CA GLU A 52 -4.78 -2.13 -6.88
C GLU A 52 -4.22 -3.35 -6.15
N ALA A 53 -3.08 -3.85 -6.59
CA ALA A 53 -2.38 -4.95 -5.92
C ALA A 53 -2.13 -4.64 -4.44
N ASP A 54 -1.85 -3.37 -4.13
CA ASP A 54 -1.61 -2.88 -2.77
C ASP A 54 -2.83 -3.08 -1.87
N ASP A 55 -4.04 -2.81 -2.40
CA ASP A 55 -5.31 -3.01 -1.68
C ASP A 55 -5.56 -4.51 -1.41
N VAL A 56 -5.29 -5.35 -2.41
CA VAL A 56 -5.43 -6.82 -2.27
C VAL A 56 -4.46 -7.34 -1.23
N ILE A 57 -3.19 -6.92 -1.29
CA ILE A 57 -2.16 -7.32 -0.32
C ILE A 57 -2.52 -6.80 1.09
N GLY A 58 -2.96 -5.54 1.19
CA GLY A 58 -3.40 -4.96 2.46
C GLY A 58 -4.52 -5.74 3.11
N THR A 59 -5.54 -6.08 2.34
CA THR A 59 -6.69 -6.87 2.82
C THR A 59 -6.25 -8.27 3.27
N LEU A 60 -5.49 -8.99 2.45
CA LEU A 60 -4.97 -10.32 2.79
C LEU A 60 -4.07 -10.29 4.04
N ALA A 61 -3.21 -9.29 4.16
CA ALA A 61 -2.28 -9.16 5.28
C ALA A 61 -3.00 -8.94 6.60
N ILE A 62 -4.04 -8.09 6.60
CA ILE A 62 -4.83 -7.82 7.79
C ILE A 62 -5.62 -9.05 8.22
N MET A 63 -6.37 -9.66 7.29
CA MET A 63 -7.16 -10.86 7.58
C MET A 63 -6.28 -12.01 8.08
N ALA A 64 -5.13 -12.27 7.45
CA ALA A 64 -4.21 -13.31 7.89
C ALA A 64 -3.68 -13.06 9.30
N ALA A 65 -3.33 -11.82 9.63
CA ALA A 65 -2.88 -11.47 10.98
C ALA A 65 -3.99 -11.62 12.03
N GLU A 66 -5.23 -11.28 11.69
CA GLU A 66 -6.40 -11.48 12.55
C GLU A 66 -6.69 -12.97 12.82
N GLU A 67 -6.36 -13.83 11.86
CA GLU A 67 -6.42 -15.29 12.02
C GLU A 67 -5.15 -15.88 12.68
N GLY A 68 -4.24 -15.02 13.17
CA GLY A 68 -3.03 -15.42 13.91
C GLY A 68 -1.87 -15.90 13.05
N VAL A 69 -1.91 -15.63 11.74
CA VAL A 69 -0.84 -15.96 10.79
C VAL A 69 0.18 -14.82 10.73
N GLU A 70 1.47 -15.15 10.84
CA GLU A 70 2.55 -14.19 10.64
C GLU A 70 2.69 -13.82 9.15
N VAL A 71 2.60 -12.53 8.84
CA VAL A 71 2.65 -12.00 7.49
C VAL A 71 3.96 -11.27 7.22
N LYS A 72 4.59 -11.57 6.09
CA LYS A 72 5.77 -10.86 5.57
C LYS A 72 5.46 -10.27 4.20
N MET A 73 5.27 -8.96 4.14
CA MET A 73 5.08 -8.22 2.89
C MET A 73 6.45 -7.90 2.28
N ILE A 74 6.79 -8.56 1.19
CA ILE A 74 8.08 -8.35 0.51
C ILE A 74 7.90 -7.29 -0.56
N THR A 75 8.28 -6.05 -0.24
CA THR A 75 8.12 -4.90 -1.12
C THR A 75 9.12 -3.79 -0.80
N PRO A 76 9.66 -3.06 -1.81
CA PRO A 76 10.44 -1.85 -1.58
C PRO A 76 9.56 -0.61 -1.33
N ASP A 77 8.25 -0.70 -1.59
CA ASP A 77 7.33 0.42 -1.55
C ASP A 77 7.06 0.88 -0.11
N LYS A 78 7.37 2.16 0.16
CA LYS A 78 7.22 2.78 1.48
C LYS A 78 5.79 2.82 1.98
N ASP A 79 4.81 2.80 1.07
CA ASP A 79 3.41 2.99 1.40
C ASP A 79 2.85 1.78 2.19
N TYR A 80 3.46 0.61 2.02
CA TYR A 80 3.15 -0.58 2.81
C TYR A 80 3.50 -0.47 4.30
N ALA A 81 4.30 0.53 4.68
CA ALA A 81 4.61 0.77 6.09
C ALA A 81 3.35 1.11 6.92
N GLN A 82 2.28 1.61 6.29
CA GLN A 82 0.99 1.87 6.93
C GLN A 82 0.26 0.59 7.37
N LEU A 83 0.59 -0.55 6.78
CA LEU A 83 -0.03 -1.85 7.08
C LEU A 83 0.69 -2.60 8.21
N VAL A 84 1.90 -2.15 8.58
CA VAL A 84 2.73 -2.82 9.59
C VAL A 84 2.09 -2.71 10.96
N ARG A 85 1.91 -3.87 11.61
CA ARG A 85 1.29 -4.03 12.92
C ARG A 85 1.79 -5.33 13.57
N PRO A 86 1.44 -5.65 14.82
CA PRO A 86 1.71 -6.98 15.36
C PRO A 86 1.21 -8.08 14.43
N GLY A 87 2.08 -9.01 14.06
CA GLY A 87 1.80 -10.08 13.09
C GLY A 87 2.03 -9.70 11.61
N VAL A 88 2.22 -8.43 11.26
CA VAL A 88 2.49 -7.97 9.87
C VAL A 88 3.80 -7.21 9.81
N THR A 89 4.77 -7.74 9.07
CA THR A 89 6.11 -7.16 8.90
C THR A 89 6.36 -6.80 7.44
N MET A 90 6.90 -5.62 7.19
CA MET A 90 7.38 -5.23 5.86
C MET A 90 8.83 -5.69 5.69
N CYS A 91 9.12 -6.40 4.60
CA CYS A 91 10.45 -6.85 4.24
C CYS A 91 10.88 -6.19 2.93
N ARG A 92 12.03 -5.54 2.92
CA ARG A 92 12.53 -4.87 1.72
C ARG A 92 14.02 -5.14 1.51
N PRO A 93 14.50 -5.07 0.27
CA PRO A 93 15.93 -5.16 0.00
C PRO A 93 16.69 -4.07 0.75
N GLY A 94 17.69 -4.46 1.52
CA GLY A 94 18.61 -3.53 2.18
C GLY A 94 19.61 -2.94 1.19
N ASN A 95 20.22 -1.82 1.55
CA ASN A 95 21.25 -1.18 0.73
C ASN A 95 22.57 -1.98 0.74
N GLY A 96 23.07 -2.32 -0.44
CA GLY A 96 24.34 -3.03 -0.62
C GLY A 96 24.34 -4.43 -0.02
N ALA A 97 25.33 -4.76 0.82
CA ALA A 97 25.50 -6.09 1.42
C ALA A 97 24.58 -6.38 2.62
N LYS A 98 23.66 -5.48 2.96
CA LYS A 98 22.80 -5.62 4.17
C LYS A 98 21.69 -6.67 4.09
N GLY A 99 21.53 -7.33 2.94
CA GLY A 99 20.47 -8.34 2.79
C GLY A 99 19.05 -7.74 2.84
N MET A 100 18.12 -8.46 3.48
CA MET A 100 16.74 -8.04 3.62
C MET A 100 16.55 -7.28 4.95
N GLU A 101 15.98 -6.07 4.88
CA GLU A 101 15.52 -5.34 6.08
C GLU A 101 14.12 -5.82 6.46
N HIS A 102 13.92 -6.09 7.74
CA HIS A 102 12.63 -6.44 8.33
C HIS A 102 12.15 -5.26 9.17
N LEU A 103 11.00 -4.69 8.81
CA LEU A 103 10.43 -3.53 9.47
C LEU A 103 9.13 -3.93 10.16
N GLY A 104 9.21 -4.18 11.45
CA GLY A 104 8.07 -4.29 12.36
C GLY A 104 7.59 -2.91 12.82
N PRO A 105 6.62 -2.83 13.74
CA PRO A 105 6.06 -1.56 14.20
C PRO A 105 7.11 -0.60 14.77
N GLU A 106 8.05 -1.09 15.57
CA GLU A 106 9.09 -0.27 16.19
C GLU A 106 10.06 0.28 15.14
N GLU A 107 10.49 -0.54 14.18
CA GLU A 107 11.39 -0.15 13.11
C GLU A 107 10.72 0.87 12.16
N VAL A 108 9.45 0.71 11.86
CA VAL A 108 8.68 1.69 11.07
C VAL A 108 8.60 3.02 11.81
N CYS A 109 8.20 3.01 13.08
CA CYS A 109 8.12 4.22 13.89
C CYS A 109 9.48 4.92 14.01
N ALA A 110 10.55 4.18 14.30
CA ALA A 110 11.90 4.73 14.40
C ALA A 110 12.39 5.31 13.06
N LYS A 111 12.10 4.62 11.94
CA LYS A 111 12.52 5.01 10.61
C LYS A 111 11.86 6.31 10.14
N TYR A 112 10.56 6.45 10.37
CA TYR A 112 9.78 7.62 9.92
C TYR A 112 9.64 8.69 10.99
N GLY A 113 10.16 8.47 12.22
CA GLY A 113 10.03 9.42 13.33
C GLY A 113 8.59 9.59 13.81
N LEU A 114 7.80 8.54 13.74
CA LEU A 114 6.39 8.50 14.12
C LEU A 114 6.21 7.75 15.45
N GLU A 115 5.09 7.98 16.12
CA GLU A 115 4.76 7.27 17.36
C GLU A 115 4.00 5.95 17.12
N ARG A 116 3.27 5.88 16.00
CA ARG A 116 2.45 4.74 15.60
C ARG A 116 2.49 4.56 14.09
N THR A 117 2.39 3.33 13.62
CA THR A 117 2.44 2.99 12.20
C THR A 117 1.27 3.57 11.39
N GLU A 118 0.10 3.74 12.00
CA GLU A 118 -1.07 4.35 11.37
C GLU A 118 -0.82 5.81 10.95
N GLN A 119 0.12 6.51 11.62
CA GLN A 119 0.51 7.87 11.24
C GLN A 119 1.25 7.95 9.89
N VAL A 120 1.68 6.82 9.32
CA VAL A 120 2.24 6.79 7.96
C VAL A 120 1.24 7.32 6.94
N ILE A 121 -0.05 6.96 7.08
CA ILE A 121 -1.11 7.48 6.21
C ILE A 121 -1.24 9.00 6.33
N ASP A 122 -1.21 9.51 7.56
CA ASP A 122 -1.28 10.95 7.82
C ASP A 122 -0.05 11.69 7.26
N MET A 123 1.13 11.10 7.41
CA MET A 123 2.36 11.64 6.85
C MET A 123 2.28 11.75 5.32
N LEU A 124 1.84 10.69 4.64
CA LEU A 124 1.64 10.65 3.20
C LEU A 124 0.57 11.65 2.75
N GLY A 125 -0.55 11.74 3.47
CA GLY A 125 -1.62 12.69 3.18
C GLY A 125 -1.18 14.15 3.31
N LEU A 126 -0.31 14.46 4.27
CA LEU A 126 0.25 15.81 4.45
C LEU A 126 1.30 16.16 3.40
N MET A 127 2.26 15.28 3.15
CA MET A 127 3.35 15.57 2.21
C MET A 127 2.97 15.35 0.75
N GLY A 128 1.95 14.55 0.49
CA GLY A 128 1.60 14.06 -0.84
C GLY A 128 2.61 13.03 -1.35
N ASP A 129 2.35 12.55 -2.56
CA ASP A 129 3.28 11.69 -3.30
C ASP A 129 3.34 12.11 -4.78
N ALA A 130 4.50 12.60 -5.20
CA ALA A 130 4.71 13.01 -6.57
C ALA A 130 4.69 11.83 -7.56
N ALA A 131 5.07 10.60 -7.12
CA ALA A 131 5.04 9.42 -7.98
C ALA A 131 3.62 8.98 -8.33
N ASP A 132 2.67 9.26 -7.44
CA ASP A 132 1.25 8.92 -7.59
C ASP A 132 0.37 10.13 -7.90
N ASN A 133 0.99 11.30 -8.06
CA ASN A 133 0.31 12.57 -8.26
C ASN A 133 -0.66 12.93 -7.11
N ILE A 134 -0.29 12.54 -5.89
CA ILE A 134 -1.05 12.89 -4.68
C ILE A 134 -0.60 14.28 -4.21
N PRO A 135 -1.50 15.28 -4.14
CA PRO A 135 -1.08 16.67 -4.03
C PRO A 135 -0.53 17.07 -2.65
N GLY A 136 -1.01 16.49 -1.55
CA GLY A 136 -0.64 16.88 -0.21
C GLY A 136 -0.95 18.35 0.15
N CYS A 137 -0.27 18.86 1.18
CA CYS A 137 -0.28 20.27 1.55
C CYS A 137 0.91 21.00 0.93
N PRO A 138 0.70 22.04 0.11
CA PRO A 138 1.78 22.75 -0.56
C PRO A 138 2.87 23.27 0.39
N GLY A 139 4.12 22.81 0.19
CA GLY A 139 5.28 23.20 0.99
C GLY A 139 5.38 22.47 2.34
N VAL A 140 4.61 21.43 2.55
CA VAL A 140 4.77 20.47 3.65
C VAL A 140 5.49 19.24 3.11
N GLY A 141 6.76 19.11 3.45
CA GLY A 141 7.53 17.88 3.18
C GLY A 141 7.59 16.99 4.42
N GLU A 142 8.28 15.85 4.30
CA GLU A 142 8.39 14.81 5.33
C GLU A 142 8.72 15.35 6.73
N LYS A 143 9.79 16.15 6.85
CA LYS A 143 10.20 16.72 8.16
C LYS A 143 9.12 17.58 8.81
N THR A 144 8.40 18.36 8.01
CA THR A 144 7.32 19.21 8.52
C THR A 144 6.11 18.38 8.90
N ALA A 145 5.76 17.37 8.08
CA ALA A 145 4.67 16.44 8.36
C ALA A 145 4.92 15.69 9.68
N ILE A 146 6.11 15.13 9.86
CA ILE A 146 6.50 14.43 11.09
C ILE A 146 6.38 15.36 12.32
N LYS A 147 6.90 16.58 12.23
CA LYS A 147 6.80 17.57 13.33
C LYS A 147 5.34 17.86 13.69
N LEU A 148 4.49 18.07 12.69
CA LEU A 148 3.07 18.32 12.91
C LEU A 148 2.38 17.10 13.54
N LEU A 149 2.68 15.90 13.08
CA LEU A 149 2.09 14.67 13.61
C LEU A 149 2.60 14.33 15.02
N THR A 150 3.83 14.69 15.35
CA THR A 150 4.33 14.59 16.73
C THR A 150 3.54 15.46 17.69
N GLU A 151 3.12 16.67 17.24
CA GLU A 151 2.37 17.62 18.06
C GLU A 151 0.87 17.31 18.09
N TYR A 152 0.26 17.08 16.93
CA TYR A 152 -1.21 16.94 16.78
C TYR A 152 -1.72 15.50 16.61
N LYS A 153 -0.84 14.53 16.45
CA LYS A 153 -1.10 13.08 16.39
C LYS A 153 -1.81 12.57 15.13
N SER A 154 -2.69 13.35 14.50
CA SER A 154 -3.39 12.98 13.27
C SER A 154 -3.69 14.20 12.40
N ILE A 155 -4.01 13.99 11.13
CA ILE A 155 -4.49 15.03 10.20
C ILE A 155 -5.77 15.68 10.75
N GLU A 156 -6.69 14.90 11.29
CA GLU A 156 -7.96 15.39 11.81
C GLU A 156 -7.74 16.40 12.93
N ALA A 157 -6.98 16.02 13.95
CA ALA A 157 -6.65 16.90 15.08
C ALA A 157 -5.83 18.12 14.64
N LEU A 158 -4.90 17.94 13.68
CA LEU A 158 -4.12 19.04 13.11
C LEU A 158 -5.01 20.05 12.40
N LEU A 159 -5.95 19.61 11.57
CA LEU A 159 -6.86 20.49 10.83
C LEU A 159 -7.86 21.20 11.76
N GLU A 160 -8.30 20.54 12.83
CA GLU A 160 -9.12 21.15 13.87
C GLU A 160 -8.35 22.26 14.61
N ALA A 161 -7.08 22.02 14.91
CA ALA A 161 -6.21 23.00 15.57
C ALA A 161 -5.68 24.11 14.64
N ALA A 162 -5.77 23.93 13.30
CA ALA A 162 -5.16 24.82 12.31
C ALA A 162 -5.52 26.31 12.47
N PRO A 163 -6.76 26.71 12.86
CA PRO A 163 -7.08 28.12 13.11
C PRO A 163 -6.24 28.77 14.23
N GLY A 164 -5.76 28.00 15.19
CA GLY A 164 -4.90 28.45 16.28
C GLY A 164 -3.40 28.45 15.93
N ILE A 165 -2.98 27.82 14.85
CA ILE A 165 -1.59 27.71 14.44
C ILE A 165 -1.15 29.02 13.78
N LYS A 166 -0.22 29.73 14.40
CA LYS A 166 0.27 31.02 13.89
C LYS A 166 1.17 30.86 12.66
N GLY A 167 1.14 31.86 11.79
CA GLY A 167 2.06 31.97 10.65
C GLY A 167 1.56 31.33 9.37
N ALA A 168 2.49 31.09 8.44
CA ALA A 168 2.16 30.60 7.10
C ALA A 168 1.62 29.17 7.09
N ILE A 169 2.07 28.33 8.03
CA ILE A 169 1.66 26.93 8.07
C ILE A 169 0.18 26.78 8.45
N GLY A 170 -0.31 27.49 9.47
CA GLY A 170 -1.72 27.44 9.85
C GLY A 170 -2.64 27.90 8.72
N ARG A 171 -2.27 28.98 7.99
CA ARG A 171 -3.01 29.44 6.81
C ARG A 171 -3.05 28.36 5.72
N LYS A 172 -1.90 27.76 5.39
CA LYS A 172 -1.83 26.70 4.36
C LYS A 172 -2.66 25.47 4.72
N LEU A 173 -2.66 25.07 5.99
CA LEU A 173 -3.47 23.95 6.46
C LEU A 173 -4.97 24.25 6.30
N MET A 174 -5.43 25.46 6.69
CA MET A 174 -6.82 25.86 6.52
C MET A 174 -7.22 25.95 5.04
N GLU A 175 -6.40 26.60 4.21
CA GLU A 175 -6.65 26.77 2.77
C GLU A 175 -6.67 25.46 2.00
N ASN A 176 -5.95 24.43 2.47
CA ASN A 176 -5.82 23.14 1.79
C ASN A 176 -6.46 21.97 2.57
N ALA A 177 -7.32 22.25 3.54
CA ALA A 177 -7.88 21.20 4.41
C ALA A 177 -8.56 20.05 3.63
N GLU A 178 -9.39 20.36 2.64
CA GLU A 178 -10.05 19.36 1.80
C GLU A 178 -9.04 18.59 0.92
N LYS A 179 -8.04 19.29 0.38
CA LYS A 179 -6.97 18.67 -0.40
C LYS A 179 -6.15 17.69 0.45
N ILE A 180 -5.87 18.04 1.70
CA ILE A 180 -5.14 17.17 2.64
C ILE A 180 -5.96 15.92 2.96
N ARG A 181 -7.26 16.07 3.25
CA ARG A 181 -8.15 14.91 3.49
C ARG A 181 -8.24 14.01 2.26
N PHE A 182 -8.37 14.61 1.09
CA PHE A 182 -8.38 13.88 -0.17
C PHE A 182 -7.07 13.18 -0.46
N SER A 183 -5.93 13.80 -0.16
CA SER A 183 -4.62 13.17 -0.28
C SER A 183 -4.45 11.99 0.69
N LYS A 184 -4.95 12.11 1.92
CA LYS A 184 -5.03 11.01 2.87
C LYS A 184 -5.85 9.85 2.31
N PHE A 185 -7.03 10.12 1.74
CA PHE A 185 -7.87 9.11 1.09
C PHE A 185 -7.13 8.39 -0.05
N LEU A 186 -6.44 9.12 -0.93
CA LEU A 186 -5.69 8.53 -2.04
C LEU A 186 -4.50 7.69 -1.58
N ALA A 187 -3.80 8.12 -0.52
CA ALA A 187 -2.65 7.41 0.05
C ALA A 187 -3.04 6.19 0.90
N THR A 188 -4.29 6.07 1.30
CA THR A 188 -4.75 4.96 2.14
C THR A 188 -4.90 3.68 1.32
N ILE A 189 -4.18 2.64 1.70
CA ILE A 189 -4.37 1.30 1.16
C ILE A 189 -5.67 0.73 1.74
N LYS A 190 -6.56 0.25 0.86
CA LYS A 190 -7.81 -0.39 1.29
C LYS A 190 -7.53 -1.76 1.89
N THR A 191 -8.28 -2.11 2.92
CA THR A 191 -8.17 -3.39 3.61
C THR A 191 -9.51 -4.13 3.68
N ASP A 192 -10.42 -3.78 2.75
CA ASP A 192 -11.78 -4.30 2.63
C ASP A 192 -12.12 -4.76 1.20
N VAL A 193 -11.11 -5.18 0.45
CA VAL A 193 -11.28 -5.70 -0.92
C VAL A 193 -12.17 -6.94 -0.91
N PRO A 194 -13.18 -7.05 -1.81
CA PRO A 194 -14.03 -8.23 -1.89
C PRO A 194 -13.26 -9.42 -2.50
N LEU A 195 -12.64 -10.23 -1.65
CA LEU A 195 -11.77 -11.34 -2.03
C LEU A 195 -12.53 -12.62 -2.44
N GLN A 196 -13.87 -12.64 -2.34
CA GLN A 196 -14.69 -13.81 -2.68
C GLN A 196 -14.53 -14.21 -4.15
N GLU A 197 -14.59 -13.25 -5.06
CA GLU A 197 -14.47 -13.51 -6.50
C GLU A 197 -13.10 -14.06 -6.89
N ALA A 198 -12.06 -13.70 -6.12
CA ALA A 198 -10.72 -14.26 -6.29
C ALA A 198 -10.56 -15.65 -5.66
N GLY A 199 -11.58 -16.16 -4.99
CA GLY A 199 -11.56 -17.46 -4.31
C GLY A 199 -10.66 -17.50 -3.08
N CYS A 200 -10.32 -16.34 -2.52
CA CYS A 200 -9.42 -16.22 -1.37
C CYS A 200 -10.12 -16.40 -0.03
N LEU A 201 -11.45 -16.45 -0.02
CA LEU A 201 -12.24 -16.64 1.20
C LEU A 201 -12.90 -18.02 1.24
N MET A 202 -13.16 -18.49 2.46
CA MET A 202 -14.00 -19.64 2.72
C MET A 202 -15.46 -19.33 2.33
N PRO A 203 -16.35 -20.34 2.22
CA PRO A 203 -17.76 -20.13 1.85
C PRO A 203 -18.55 -19.22 2.81
N ASP A 204 -18.08 -19.03 4.05
CA ASP A 204 -18.66 -18.10 5.02
C ASP A 204 -18.43 -16.63 4.66
N GLY A 205 -17.45 -16.36 3.78
CA GLY A 205 -17.07 -15.01 3.37
C GLY A 205 -16.29 -14.21 4.42
N GLU A 206 -15.95 -14.80 5.55
CA GLU A 206 -15.31 -14.13 6.69
C GLU A 206 -13.87 -14.57 6.91
N HIS A 207 -13.52 -15.81 6.57
CA HIS A 207 -12.20 -16.41 6.81
C HIS A 207 -11.43 -16.62 5.52
N LEU A 208 -10.09 -16.58 5.60
CA LEU A 208 -9.21 -16.85 4.47
C LEU A 208 -9.22 -18.34 4.09
N ASN A 209 -9.28 -18.59 2.78
CA ASN A 209 -9.10 -19.92 2.23
C ASN A 209 -7.61 -20.24 2.07
N PHE A 210 -6.97 -20.73 3.13
CA PHE A 210 -5.56 -21.08 3.11
C PHE A 210 -5.21 -22.22 2.14
N GLU A 211 -6.14 -23.12 1.81
CA GLU A 211 -5.92 -24.14 0.79
C GLU A 211 -5.66 -23.48 -0.58
N ARG A 212 -6.45 -22.46 -0.93
CA ARG A 212 -6.29 -21.67 -2.16
C ARG A 212 -5.03 -20.79 -2.14
N LEU A 213 -4.62 -20.32 -0.97
CA LEU A 213 -3.48 -19.43 -0.78
C LEU A 213 -2.15 -20.19 -0.58
N THR A 214 -2.19 -21.50 -0.35
CA THR A 214 -1.00 -22.33 -0.21
C THR A 214 -0.44 -22.72 -1.56
N PRO A 215 0.89 -22.70 -1.77
CA PRO A 215 1.50 -23.15 -3.00
C PRO A 215 1.18 -24.62 -3.31
N ALA A 216 0.76 -24.89 -4.54
CA ALA A 216 0.51 -26.22 -5.07
C ALA A 216 1.82 -26.88 -5.56
N PRO A 217 1.85 -28.21 -5.85
CA PRO A 217 2.97 -28.84 -6.51
C PRO A 217 3.30 -28.19 -7.86
N ARG A 218 4.60 -28.11 -8.19
CA ARG A 218 5.08 -27.56 -9.45
C ARG A 218 4.60 -28.39 -10.65
N GLN A 219 4.17 -27.71 -11.71
CA GLN A 219 3.76 -28.31 -12.98
C GLN A 219 4.97 -28.37 -13.91
N ILE A 220 5.79 -29.41 -13.80
CA ILE A 220 7.06 -29.54 -14.52
C ILE A 220 6.84 -29.49 -16.03
N GLU A 221 5.87 -30.25 -16.58
CA GLU A 221 5.55 -30.27 -18.01
C GLU A 221 5.21 -28.86 -18.52
N ARG A 222 4.43 -28.10 -17.75
CA ARG A 222 4.08 -26.71 -18.12
C ARG A 222 5.30 -25.79 -18.12
N LEU A 223 6.22 -25.96 -17.18
CA LEU A 223 7.47 -25.19 -17.16
C LEU A 223 8.34 -25.52 -18.38
N GLU A 224 8.44 -26.80 -18.79
CA GLU A 224 9.19 -27.22 -19.99
C GLU A 224 8.58 -26.67 -21.29
N GLU A 225 7.25 -26.46 -21.36
CA GLU A 225 6.59 -25.82 -22.50
C GLU A 225 6.88 -24.32 -22.61
N ILE A 226 7.11 -23.63 -21.47
CA ILE A 226 7.33 -22.18 -21.43
C ILE A 226 8.79 -21.83 -21.76
N PHE A 227 9.75 -22.68 -21.42
CA PHE A 227 11.19 -22.48 -21.64
C PHE A 227 11.72 -23.23 -22.86
#